data_a3fa7e949fb478437b29edaa45aec88b
#
_entry.id   a3fa7e949fb478437b29edaa45aec88b
#
_cell.length_a   1.000
_cell.length_b   1.000
_cell.length_c   1.000
_cell.angle_alpha   90.00
_cell.angle_beta   90.00
_cell.angle_gamma   90.00
#
_symmetry.space_group_name_H-M   'P 1'
#
loop_
_entity.id
_entity.type
_entity.pdbx_description
1 polymer ?
#
loop_
_entity_poly.entity_id
_entity_poly.type
_entity_poly.pdbx_seq_one_letter_code
_entity_poly.pdbx_strand_id
1 'polypeptide(L)'
;MKPQDQLELERIQDPPTRVDPAVSTVKTILLHVQDDSSLDQRLQSALSLARSCEAHLSCLHVTPIEAYVAFDSFGGVFVMSDVIKALDEGEANVRSRLEERLGREDVSWDYVQITGNVISQIISHAALADLIVVGRDAHRSDFVGPTIGMLGDLLYRSRTPLFVPGSDGAACDPTGTALVLWDGSYEAANAVRSSIGLLKLASNVMVLQIEDKKEKQFPSTRLLEYLSRQGIHADARIEPFVEPKSDDQFLSEHMIARAESLDRGYIVMGGYNHSRIGEYMFGGVTRYMLANSTVPIIIAH
;
A
#
# COMPACT_ATOMS: atom_id res chain seq x y z
N MET A 1 64.86 24.80 3.60
CA MET A 1 63.81 25.50 2.86
C MET A 1 63.15 24.51 1.93
N LYS A 2 62.00 23.97 2.31
CA LYS A 2 61.20 23.03 1.51
C LYS A 2 60.02 23.81 0.93
N PRO A 3 59.62 23.60 -0.35
CA PRO A 3 58.45 24.28 -0.94
C PRO A 3 57.18 23.66 -0.37
N GLN A 4 56.20 24.53 -0.24
CA GLN A 4 54.84 24.28 0.18
C GLN A 4 54.12 23.48 -0.90
N ASP A 5 53.58 22.32 -0.54
CA ASP A 5 52.59 21.60 -1.33
C ASP A 5 51.28 22.38 -1.31
N GLN A 6 50.96 22.98 -2.44
CA GLN A 6 49.60 23.48 -2.73
C GLN A 6 48.74 22.28 -3.10
N LEU A 7 47.87 21.88 -2.18
CA LEU A 7 46.75 21.02 -2.49
C LEU A 7 45.71 21.83 -3.28
N GLU A 8 45.74 21.70 -4.60
CA GLU A 8 44.62 22.09 -5.45
C GLU A 8 43.40 21.25 -5.12
N LEU A 9 42.45 21.86 -4.46
CA LEU A 9 41.08 21.30 -4.35
C LEU A 9 40.47 21.34 -5.76
N GLU A 10 40.46 20.18 -6.42
CA GLU A 10 39.64 19.99 -7.61
C GLU A 10 38.18 20.32 -7.25
N ARG A 11 37.65 21.38 -7.83
CA ARG A 11 36.23 21.68 -7.81
C ARG A 11 35.53 20.54 -8.50
N ILE A 12 34.83 19.71 -7.72
CA ILE A 12 33.83 18.79 -8.24
C ILE A 12 32.80 19.67 -8.95
N GLN A 13 32.82 19.67 -10.25
CA GLN A 13 31.77 20.31 -11.05
C GLN A 13 30.50 19.49 -10.81
N ASP A 14 29.50 20.14 -10.26
CA ASP A 14 28.17 19.56 -10.19
C ASP A 14 27.74 19.10 -11.59
N PRO A 15 27.34 17.83 -11.76
CA PRO A 15 26.80 17.40 -13.03
C PRO A 15 25.56 18.25 -13.36
N PRO A 16 25.34 18.61 -14.62
CA PRO A 16 24.21 19.43 -15.01
C PRO A 16 22.94 18.72 -14.59
N THR A 17 22.14 19.37 -13.78
CA THR A 17 20.82 18.91 -13.33
C THR A 17 19.89 18.86 -14.56
N ARG A 18 19.96 17.78 -15.34
CA ARG A 18 18.84 17.39 -16.17
C ARG A 18 17.78 16.87 -15.23
N VAL A 19 16.81 17.68 -14.94
CA VAL A 19 15.54 17.21 -14.39
C VAL A 19 14.81 16.55 -15.57
N ASP A 20 15.08 15.27 -15.79
CA ASP A 20 14.21 14.47 -16.62
C ASP A 20 12.82 14.47 -15.96
N PRO A 21 11.72 14.52 -16.73
CA PRO A 21 10.39 14.46 -16.16
C PRO A 21 10.31 13.24 -15.22
N ALA A 22 9.70 13.42 -14.06
CA ALA A 22 9.67 12.42 -13.00
C ALA A 22 9.10 11.11 -13.54
N VAL A 23 9.97 10.17 -13.87
CA VAL A 23 9.57 8.84 -14.34
C VAL A 23 9.36 7.97 -13.12
N SER A 24 8.13 7.49 -12.93
CA SER A 24 7.84 6.51 -11.88
C SER A 24 8.61 5.21 -12.11
N THR A 25 9.17 4.69 -11.03
CA THR A 25 9.80 3.35 -11.02
C THR A 25 8.79 2.22 -10.86
N VAL A 26 7.52 2.54 -10.56
CA VAL A 26 6.43 1.54 -10.51
C VAL A 26 6.03 1.18 -11.93
N LYS A 27 6.25 -0.05 -12.34
CA LYS A 27 5.97 -0.55 -13.69
C LYS A 27 5.04 -1.76 -13.73
N THR A 28 4.85 -2.44 -12.60
CA THR A 28 3.95 -3.59 -12.49
C THR A 28 3.09 -3.45 -11.24
N ILE A 29 1.78 -3.38 -11.43
CA ILE A 29 0.78 -3.28 -10.37
C ILE A 29 -0.06 -4.56 -10.37
N LEU A 30 -0.10 -5.27 -9.25
CA LEU A 30 -0.97 -6.41 -9.05
C LEU A 30 -2.28 -5.94 -8.41
N LEU A 31 -3.40 -6.16 -9.09
CA LEU A 31 -4.74 -5.93 -8.55
C LEU A 31 -5.34 -7.26 -8.07
N HIS A 32 -5.65 -7.37 -6.78
CA HIS A 32 -6.46 -8.48 -6.27
C HIS A 32 -7.93 -8.27 -6.67
N VAL A 33 -8.41 -9.14 -7.55
CA VAL A 33 -9.82 -9.17 -7.98
C VAL A 33 -10.60 -10.04 -7.00
N GLN A 34 -11.56 -9.43 -6.34
CA GLN A 34 -12.52 -10.10 -5.47
C GLN A 34 -13.89 -9.47 -5.76
N ASP A 35 -14.91 -10.30 -5.99
CA ASP A 35 -16.26 -9.83 -6.26
C ASP A 35 -16.94 -9.38 -4.96
N ASP A 36 -16.70 -8.15 -4.61
CA ASP A 36 -17.28 -7.46 -3.46
C ASP A 36 -17.69 -6.03 -3.82
N SER A 37 -18.36 -5.36 -2.89
CA SER A 37 -18.86 -3.99 -3.09
C SER A 37 -17.77 -2.94 -3.37
N SER A 38 -16.51 -3.24 -3.09
CA SER A 38 -15.38 -2.32 -3.28
C SER A 38 -14.50 -2.63 -4.51
N LEU A 39 -14.85 -3.64 -5.32
CA LEU A 39 -14.08 -4.01 -6.50
C LEU A 39 -13.94 -2.85 -7.49
N ASP A 40 -15.03 -2.11 -7.75
CA ASP A 40 -15.00 -0.99 -8.67
C ASP A 40 -14.07 0.13 -8.21
N GLN A 41 -14.05 0.42 -6.92
CA GLN A 41 -13.15 1.42 -6.32
C GLN A 41 -11.69 0.97 -6.41
N ARG A 42 -11.41 -0.32 -6.11
CA ARG A 42 -10.06 -0.89 -6.26
C ARG A 42 -9.57 -0.80 -7.69
N LEU A 43 -10.41 -1.17 -8.64
CA LEU A 43 -10.09 -1.08 -10.07
C LEU A 43 -9.82 0.37 -10.50
N GLN A 44 -10.66 1.32 -10.10
CA GLN A 44 -10.44 2.75 -10.41
C GLN A 44 -9.11 3.25 -9.85
N SER A 45 -8.79 2.92 -8.61
CA SER A 45 -7.52 3.29 -8.01
C SER A 45 -6.33 2.66 -8.74
N ALA A 46 -6.43 1.35 -9.08
CA ALA A 46 -5.40 0.64 -9.83
C ALA A 46 -5.18 1.24 -11.23
N LEU A 47 -6.24 1.60 -11.93
CA LEU A 47 -6.18 2.26 -13.24
C LEU A 47 -5.55 3.65 -13.15
N SER A 48 -5.92 4.46 -12.13
CA SER A 48 -5.31 5.77 -11.91
C SER A 48 -3.80 5.66 -11.66
N LEU A 49 -3.40 4.73 -10.79
CA LEU A 49 -1.99 4.42 -10.52
C LEU A 49 -1.26 3.95 -11.78
N ALA A 50 -1.85 3.00 -12.53
CA ALA A 50 -1.24 2.45 -13.73
C ALA A 50 -1.02 3.51 -14.81
N ARG A 51 -1.99 4.40 -15.05
CA ARG A 51 -1.84 5.53 -15.99
C ARG A 51 -0.74 6.48 -15.56
N SER A 52 -0.77 6.92 -14.30
CA SER A 52 0.20 7.91 -13.81
C SER A 52 1.64 7.37 -13.77
N CYS A 53 1.81 6.05 -13.62
CA CYS A 53 3.10 5.38 -13.58
C CYS A 53 3.53 4.82 -14.94
N GLU A 54 2.65 4.82 -15.95
CA GLU A 54 2.83 4.05 -17.19
C GLU A 54 3.15 2.58 -16.88
N ALA A 55 2.36 1.99 -15.98
CA ALA A 55 2.55 0.66 -15.45
C ALA A 55 1.62 -0.37 -16.10
N HIS A 56 2.06 -1.62 -16.14
CA HIS A 56 1.22 -2.77 -16.49
C HIS A 56 0.35 -3.17 -15.28
N LEU A 57 -0.94 -3.43 -15.52
CA LEU A 57 -1.90 -3.86 -14.52
C LEU A 57 -2.16 -5.37 -14.65
N SER A 58 -1.67 -6.15 -13.70
CA SER A 58 -1.95 -7.58 -13.62
C SER A 58 -3.14 -7.82 -12.69
N CYS A 59 -4.25 -8.30 -13.25
CA CYS A 59 -5.47 -8.60 -12.50
C CYS A 59 -5.46 -10.05 -12.05
N LEU A 60 -5.33 -10.29 -10.75
CA LEU A 60 -5.32 -11.63 -10.17
C LEU A 60 -6.65 -11.95 -9.49
N HIS A 61 -7.40 -12.90 -10.06
CA HIS A 61 -8.61 -13.44 -9.47
C HIS A 61 -8.32 -14.81 -8.86
N VAL A 62 -8.40 -14.90 -7.54
CA VAL A 62 -8.16 -16.15 -6.83
C VAL A 62 -9.48 -16.70 -6.31
N THR A 63 -9.88 -17.86 -6.81
CA THR A 63 -10.98 -18.64 -6.25
C THR A 63 -10.48 -19.37 -5.02
N PRO A 64 -11.01 -19.08 -3.81
CA PRO A 64 -10.60 -19.80 -2.61
C PRO A 64 -10.94 -21.29 -2.74
N ILE A 65 -9.97 -22.17 -2.46
CA ILE A 65 -10.19 -23.62 -2.55
C ILE A 65 -11.32 -24.07 -1.61
N GLU A 66 -11.50 -23.37 -0.51
CA GLU A 66 -12.55 -23.59 0.47
C GLU A 66 -13.95 -23.36 -0.09
N ALA A 67 -14.08 -22.58 -1.17
CA ALA A 67 -15.37 -22.35 -1.84
C ALA A 67 -15.94 -23.61 -2.50
N TYR A 68 -15.08 -24.58 -2.83
CA TYR A 68 -15.49 -25.85 -3.41
C TYR A 68 -15.81 -26.94 -2.39
N VAL A 69 -15.61 -26.67 -1.10
CA VAL A 69 -15.72 -27.68 -0.02
C VAL A 69 -16.84 -27.28 0.92
N ALA A 70 -17.91 -28.07 0.94
CA ALA A 70 -18.96 -27.96 1.95
C ALA A 70 -18.78 -29.06 3.02
N PHE A 71 -18.92 -28.70 4.29
CA PHE A 71 -18.90 -29.61 5.41
C PHE A 71 -20.34 -29.85 5.90
N ASP A 72 -20.72 -31.10 6.07
CA ASP A 72 -21.97 -31.42 6.74
C ASP A 72 -21.82 -31.41 8.27
N SER A 73 -22.94 -31.47 8.96
CA SER A 73 -22.99 -31.49 10.43
C SER A 73 -22.38 -32.76 11.06
N PHE A 74 -22.04 -33.76 10.26
CA PHE A 74 -21.45 -35.04 10.67
C PHE A 74 -19.97 -35.15 10.25
N GLY A 75 -19.38 -34.07 9.72
CA GLY A 75 -17.97 -34.02 9.32
C GLY A 75 -17.68 -34.66 7.94
N GLY A 76 -18.71 -34.94 7.16
CA GLY A 76 -18.55 -35.37 5.76
C GLY A 76 -18.18 -34.19 4.86
N VAL A 77 -17.27 -34.44 3.90
CA VAL A 77 -16.91 -33.46 2.86
C VAL A 77 -17.73 -33.76 1.62
N PHE A 78 -18.54 -32.79 1.19
CA PHE A 78 -19.33 -32.91 -0.04
C PHE A 78 -18.92 -31.85 -1.03
N VAL A 79 -18.78 -32.28 -2.28
CA VAL A 79 -18.61 -31.38 -3.43
C VAL A 79 -19.97 -31.34 -4.14
N MET A 80 -20.68 -30.23 -4.00
CA MET A 80 -21.97 -30.04 -4.65
C MET A 80 -21.80 -29.53 -6.05
N SER A 81 -22.16 -30.32 -7.07
CA SER A 81 -22.02 -29.93 -8.49
C SER A 81 -22.74 -28.63 -8.85
N ASP A 82 -23.85 -28.33 -8.19
CA ASP A 82 -24.61 -27.12 -8.43
C ASP A 82 -23.92 -25.87 -7.84
N VAL A 83 -23.24 -26.03 -6.69
CA VAL A 83 -22.44 -24.97 -6.08
C VAL A 83 -21.21 -24.64 -6.96
N ILE A 84 -20.56 -25.68 -7.50
CA ILE A 84 -19.42 -25.48 -8.43
C ILE A 84 -19.88 -24.72 -9.66
N LYS A 85 -20.98 -25.13 -10.29
CA LYS A 85 -21.50 -24.43 -11.48
C LYS A 85 -21.86 -22.96 -11.19
N ALA A 86 -22.51 -22.69 -10.04
CA ALA A 86 -22.85 -21.33 -9.64
C ALA A 86 -21.60 -20.48 -9.40
N LEU A 87 -20.55 -21.04 -8.81
CA LEU A 87 -19.25 -20.38 -8.63
C LEU A 87 -18.59 -20.09 -9.98
N ASP A 88 -18.49 -21.08 -10.86
CA ASP A 88 -17.87 -20.93 -12.18
C ASP A 88 -18.61 -19.89 -13.04
N GLU A 89 -19.94 -19.87 -13.00
CA GLU A 89 -20.77 -18.86 -13.67
C GLU A 89 -20.55 -17.45 -13.07
N GLY A 90 -20.49 -17.35 -11.74
CA GLY A 90 -20.19 -16.09 -11.03
C GLY A 90 -18.84 -15.53 -11.42
N GLU A 91 -17.80 -16.37 -11.40
CA GLU A 91 -16.44 -15.98 -11.78
C GLU A 91 -16.32 -15.60 -13.25
N ALA A 92 -16.97 -16.35 -14.16
CA ALA A 92 -17.02 -16.01 -15.57
C ALA A 92 -17.68 -14.63 -15.80
N ASN A 93 -18.73 -14.30 -15.05
CA ASN A 93 -19.38 -13.00 -15.12
C ASN A 93 -18.47 -11.87 -14.62
N VAL A 94 -17.75 -12.06 -13.52
CA VAL A 94 -16.78 -11.08 -13.02
C VAL A 94 -15.68 -10.84 -14.04
N ARG A 95 -15.12 -11.92 -14.59
CA ARG A 95 -14.09 -11.86 -15.63
C ARG A 95 -14.58 -11.09 -16.85
N SER A 96 -15.73 -11.46 -17.40
CA SER A 96 -16.29 -10.83 -18.59
C SER A 96 -16.53 -9.31 -18.39
N ARG A 97 -17.08 -8.94 -17.23
CA ARG A 97 -17.32 -7.53 -16.87
C ARG A 97 -16.01 -6.74 -16.76
N LEU A 98 -14.98 -7.33 -16.15
CA LEU A 98 -13.68 -6.67 -16.01
C LEU A 98 -12.93 -6.58 -17.33
N GLU A 99 -12.90 -7.64 -18.14
CA GLU A 99 -12.26 -7.64 -19.47
C GLU A 99 -12.92 -6.62 -20.40
N GLU A 100 -14.26 -6.53 -20.41
CA GLU A 100 -14.98 -5.52 -21.19
C GLU A 100 -14.60 -4.10 -20.76
N ARG A 101 -14.49 -3.85 -19.45
CA ARG A 101 -14.10 -2.55 -18.93
C ARG A 101 -12.65 -2.22 -19.23
N LEU A 102 -11.73 -3.13 -18.93
CA LEU A 102 -10.30 -2.97 -19.16
C LEU A 102 -9.96 -2.80 -20.65
N GLY A 103 -10.71 -3.46 -21.53
CA GLY A 103 -10.58 -3.31 -22.98
C GLY A 103 -10.89 -1.91 -23.53
N ARG A 104 -11.53 -1.04 -22.71
CA ARG A 104 -11.80 0.35 -23.04
C ARG A 104 -10.81 1.34 -22.42
N GLU A 105 -9.88 0.83 -21.61
CA GLU A 105 -8.90 1.63 -20.90
C GLU A 105 -7.58 1.70 -21.67
N ASP A 106 -6.86 2.78 -21.52
CA ASP A 106 -5.56 3.03 -22.15
C ASP A 106 -4.37 2.51 -21.34
N VAL A 107 -4.59 1.42 -20.61
CA VAL A 107 -3.60 0.78 -19.73
C VAL A 107 -3.29 -0.60 -20.24
N SER A 108 -2.00 -0.99 -20.23
CA SER A 108 -1.61 -2.38 -20.49
C SER A 108 -2.03 -3.28 -19.34
N TRP A 109 -2.72 -4.38 -19.63
CA TRP A 109 -3.22 -5.28 -18.59
C TRP A 109 -3.22 -6.75 -18.99
N ASP A 110 -3.25 -7.63 -18.01
CA ASP A 110 -3.58 -9.04 -18.13
C ASP A 110 -4.57 -9.49 -17.03
N TYR A 111 -5.15 -10.67 -17.22
CA TYR A 111 -6.09 -11.26 -16.26
C TYR A 111 -5.73 -12.73 -16.02
N VAL A 112 -5.39 -13.04 -14.78
CA VAL A 112 -5.06 -14.39 -14.31
C VAL A 112 -6.13 -14.86 -13.36
N GLN A 113 -6.74 -16.02 -13.63
CA GLN A 113 -7.67 -16.69 -12.75
C GLN A 113 -7.06 -18.01 -12.27
N ILE A 114 -7.06 -18.21 -10.97
CA ILE A 114 -6.45 -19.40 -10.36
C ILE A 114 -7.22 -19.82 -9.09
N THR A 115 -7.33 -21.12 -8.87
CA THR A 115 -7.91 -21.68 -7.63
C THR A 115 -6.79 -21.96 -6.63
N GLY A 116 -6.98 -21.56 -5.36
CA GLY A 116 -6.00 -21.84 -4.33
C GLY A 116 -6.18 -21.05 -3.04
N ASN A 117 -5.16 -21.05 -2.20
CA ASN A 117 -5.14 -20.18 -1.03
C ASN A 117 -4.84 -18.74 -1.47
N VAL A 118 -5.76 -17.83 -1.20
CA VAL A 118 -5.75 -16.44 -1.67
C VAL A 118 -4.43 -15.73 -1.33
N ILE A 119 -4.00 -15.80 -0.07
CA ILE A 119 -2.79 -15.12 0.40
C ILE A 119 -1.54 -15.65 -0.31
N SER A 120 -1.43 -16.98 -0.41
CA SER A 120 -0.29 -17.61 -1.07
C SER A 120 -0.21 -17.28 -2.55
N GLN A 121 -1.35 -17.21 -3.25
CA GLN A 121 -1.40 -16.85 -4.66
C GLN A 121 -1.04 -15.36 -4.87
N ILE A 122 -1.56 -14.46 -4.04
CA ILE A 122 -1.19 -13.05 -4.12
C ILE A 122 0.32 -12.88 -3.92
N ILE A 123 0.90 -13.48 -2.87
CA ILE A 123 2.35 -13.39 -2.59
C ILE A 123 3.17 -13.92 -3.77
N SER A 124 2.78 -15.06 -4.34
CA SER A 124 3.50 -15.67 -5.46
C SER A 124 3.49 -14.79 -6.71
N HIS A 125 2.33 -14.22 -7.05
CA HIS A 125 2.19 -13.36 -8.24
C HIS A 125 2.77 -11.95 -8.01
N ALA A 126 2.84 -11.50 -6.75
CA ALA A 126 3.40 -10.20 -6.40
C ALA A 126 4.93 -10.19 -6.33
N ALA A 127 5.61 -11.33 -6.48
CA ALA A 127 7.07 -11.43 -6.32
C ALA A 127 7.86 -10.48 -7.23
N LEU A 128 7.31 -10.12 -8.39
CA LEU A 128 7.89 -9.16 -9.34
C LEU A 128 6.97 -7.96 -9.58
N ALA A 129 5.99 -7.73 -8.72
CA ALA A 129 5.18 -6.53 -8.75
C ALA A 129 5.78 -5.44 -7.86
N ASP A 130 5.61 -4.20 -8.26
CA ASP A 130 6.07 -3.03 -7.51
C ASP A 130 5.04 -2.57 -6.47
N LEU A 131 3.76 -2.92 -6.68
CA LEU A 131 2.65 -2.54 -5.82
C LEU A 131 1.53 -3.57 -5.88
N ILE A 132 0.92 -3.89 -4.75
CA ILE A 132 -0.28 -4.74 -4.67
C ILE A 132 -1.47 -3.87 -4.29
N VAL A 133 -2.49 -3.81 -5.13
CA VAL A 133 -3.77 -3.15 -4.82
C VAL A 133 -4.73 -4.18 -4.25
N VAL A 134 -5.08 -4.02 -2.97
CA VAL A 134 -5.97 -4.94 -2.23
C VAL A 134 -7.13 -4.18 -1.60
N GLY A 135 -8.26 -4.86 -1.42
CA GLY A 135 -9.41 -4.31 -0.69
C GLY A 135 -9.17 -4.29 0.81
N ARG A 136 -9.94 -3.45 1.50
CA ARG A 136 -10.15 -3.63 2.93
C ARG A 136 -11.02 -4.86 3.09
N ASP A 137 -10.68 -5.76 4.00
CA ASP A 137 -11.58 -6.85 4.36
C ASP A 137 -12.85 -6.27 4.98
N ALA A 138 -13.80 -5.86 4.13
CA ALA A 138 -15.11 -5.47 4.54
C ALA A 138 -15.98 -6.73 4.61
N HIS A 139 -16.35 -7.12 5.83
CA HIS A 139 -17.47 -7.99 6.13
C HIS A 139 -17.41 -9.46 5.66
N ARG A 140 -16.67 -10.28 6.39
CA ARG A 140 -17.19 -11.57 6.76
C ARG A 140 -17.70 -11.50 8.21
N SER A 141 -18.93 -11.04 8.36
CA SER A 141 -19.61 -10.92 9.66
C SER A 141 -19.85 -12.26 10.37
N ASP A 142 -19.53 -13.38 9.73
CA ASP A 142 -19.87 -14.72 10.21
C ASP A 142 -18.67 -15.52 10.74
N PHE A 143 -17.45 -14.97 10.66
CA PHE A 143 -16.28 -15.57 11.31
C PHE A 143 -15.72 -14.63 12.37
N VAL A 144 -15.77 -15.08 13.61
CA VAL A 144 -15.09 -14.47 14.76
C VAL A 144 -13.58 -14.58 14.55
N GLY A 145 -13.02 -13.60 13.86
CA GLY A 145 -11.57 -13.44 13.64
C GLY A 145 -11.24 -12.00 13.28
N PRO A 146 -10.02 -11.53 13.53
CA PRO A 146 -9.66 -10.16 13.22
C PRO A 146 -9.79 -9.90 11.71
N THR A 147 -10.62 -8.96 11.36
CA THR A 147 -10.98 -8.50 10.00
C THR A 147 -9.77 -8.05 9.13
N ILE A 148 -8.57 -8.11 9.67
CA ILE A 148 -7.31 -7.66 9.06
C ILE A 148 -6.37 -8.86 8.79
N GLY A 149 -6.87 -10.08 8.92
CA GLY A 149 -6.06 -11.29 8.77
C GLY A 149 -5.32 -11.36 7.43
N MET A 150 -6.02 -11.13 6.31
CA MET A 150 -5.42 -11.19 4.97
C MET A 150 -4.40 -10.05 4.78
N LEU A 151 -4.77 -8.80 5.09
CA LEU A 151 -3.85 -7.65 4.98
C LEU A 151 -2.62 -7.83 5.86
N GLY A 152 -2.80 -8.38 7.09
CA GLY A 152 -1.72 -8.67 7.99
C GLY A 152 -0.74 -9.70 7.46
N ASP A 153 -1.25 -10.81 6.97
CA ASP A 153 -0.44 -11.86 6.38
C ASP A 153 0.28 -11.37 5.11
N LEU A 154 -0.39 -10.61 4.26
CA LEU A 154 0.23 -10.02 3.08
C LEU A 154 1.33 -9.05 3.46
N LEU A 155 1.08 -8.14 4.40
CA LEU A 155 2.05 -7.14 4.84
C LEU A 155 3.30 -7.78 5.45
N TYR A 156 3.11 -8.83 6.27
CA TYR A 156 4.23 -9.53 6.91
C TYR A 156 5.02 -10.42 5.94
N ARG A 157 4.33 -11.11 5.03
CA ARG A 157 4.92 -12.13 4.15
C ARG A 157 5.35 -11.62 2.79
N SER A 158 4.71 -10.55 2.28
CA SER A 158 5.08 -9.91 1.03
C SER A 158 6.21 -8.90 1.24
N ARG A 159 7.10 -8.80 0.27
CA ARG A 159 8.11 -7.73 0.19
C ARG A 159 7.62 -6.54 -0.63
N THR A 160 6.47 -6.70 -1.28
CA THR A 160 5.83 -5.69 -2.12
C THR A 160 4.90 -4.84 -1.25
N PRO A 161 4.94 -3.51 -1.36
CA PRO A 161 4.05 -2.64 -0.62
C PRO A 161 2.60 -2.88 -1.02
N LEU A 162 1.69 -2.70 -0.05
CA LEU A 162 0.26 -2.77 -0.28
C LEU A 162 -0.31 -1.36 -0.48
N PHE A 163 -1.16 -1.23 -1.47
CA PHE A 163 -2.04 -0.08 -1.65
C PHE A 163 -3.46 -0.48 -1.24
N VAL A 164 -4.01 0.23 -0.26
CA VAL A 164 -5.37 0.02 0.25
C VAL A 164 -6.19 1.28 -0.05
N PRO A 165 -7.24 1.21 -0.90
CA PRO A 165 -8.07 2.37 -1.21
C PRO A 165 -8.71 3.00 0.02
N GLY A 166 -9.04 4.28 -0.03
CA GLY A 166 -9.79 4.97 1.02
C GLY A 166 -11.21 4.41 1.18
N SER A 167 -11.86 4.69 2.32
CA SER A 167 -13.26 4.26 2.53
C SER A 167 -14.29 5.24 1.96
N ASP A 168 -13.85 6.39 1.47
CA ASP A 168 -14.72 7.44 0.88
C ASP A 168 -15.24 7.10 -0.53
N GLY A 169 -14.73 6.03 -1.13
CA GLY A 169 -15.10 5.63 -2.50
C GLY A 169 -14.34 6.38 -3.60
N ALA A 170 -13.53 7.39 -3.27
CA ALA A 170 -12.76 8.13 -4.25
C ALA A 170 -11.59 7.31 -4.83
N ALA A 171 -11.31 7.49 -6.12
CA ALA A 171 -10.09 6.96 -6.71
C ALA A 171 -8.87 7.73 -6.20
N CYS A 172 -7.75 7.04 -6.03
CA CYS A 172 -6.50 7.69 -5.68
C CYS A 172 -6.02 8.59 -6.83
N ASP A 173 -5.59 9.79 -6.49
CA ASP A 173 -4.81 10.63 -7.39
C ASP A 173 -3.33 10.59 -6.96
N PRO A 174 -2.47 9.81 -7.64
CA PRO A 174 -1.07 9.70 -7.27
C PRO A 174 -0.27 11.00 -7.48
N THR A 175 -0.86 11.99 -8.19
CA THR A 175 -0.26 13.33 -8.38
C THR A 175 -0.68 14.31 -7.29
N GLY A 176 -1.59 13.94 -6.42
CA GLY A 176 -2.02 14.74 -5.25
C GLY A 176 -0.92 14.87 -4.19
N THR A 177 -1.29 15.33 -3.01
CA THR A 177 -0.34 15.45 -1.89
C THR A 177 -0.10 14.11 -1.22
N ALA A 178 1.16 13.70 -1.05
CA ALA A 178 1.53 12.52 -0.28
C ALA A 178 1.82 12.89 1.19
N LEU A 179 1.15 12.21 2.12
CA LEU A 179 1.43 12.33 3.56
C LEU A 179 2.27 11.13 4.02
N VAL A 180 3.53 11.36 4.35
CA VAL A 180 4.41 10.35 4.92
C VAL A 180 4.28 10.39 6.44
N LEU A 181 3.75 9.33 7.05
CA LEU A 181 3.74 9.16 8.50
C LEU A 181 5.08 8.58 8.96
N TRP A 182 5.81 9.37 9.74
CA TRP A 182 7.18 9.06 10.13
C TRP A 182 7.33 8.88 11.63
N ASP A 183 7.66 7.69 12.07
CA ASP A 183 7.97 7.35 13.46
C ASP A 183 9.46 7.06 13.70
N GLY A 184 10.28 7.10 12.65
CA GLY A 184 11.71 6.80 12.71
C GLY A 184 12.03 5.31 12.77
N SER A 185 11.11 4.43 12.39
CA SER A 185 11.30 2.98 12.34
C SER A 185 11.88 2.51 11.01
N TYR A 186 12.31 1.24 10.98
CA TYR A 186 12.71 0.56 9.74
C TYR A 186 11.54 0.37 8.79
N GLU A 187 10.37 0.08 9.32
CA GLU A 187 9.13 -0.13 8.57
C GLU A 187 8.71 1.15 7.86
N ALA A 188 8.75 2.30 8.54
CA ALA A 188 8.51 3.60 7.93
C ALA A 188 9.56 3.90 6.83
N ALA A 189 10.83 3.58 7.08
CA ALA A 189 11.89 3.73 6.09
C ALA A 189 11.67 2.83 4.85
N ASN A 190 11.23 1.58 5.05
CA ASN A 190 10.89 0.67 3.96
C ASN A 190 9.68 1.17 3.17
N ALA A 191 8.64 1.66 3.83
CA ALA A 191 7.46 2.21 3.17
C ALA A 191 7.84 3.40 2.27
N VAL A 192 8.66 4.32 2.76
CA VAL A 192 9.16 5.44 1.95
C VAL A 192 9.97 4.95 0.75
N ARG A 193 10.94 4.04 0.96
CA ARG A 193 11.77 3.50 -0.12
C ARG A 193 10.97 2.82 -1.21
N SER A 194 9.98 2.03 -0.81
CA SER A 194 9.08 1.33 -1.75
C SER A 194 8.14 2.28 -2.49
N SER A 195 7.91 3.47 -1.95
CA SER A 195 6.98 4.47 -2.51
C SER A 195 7.66 5.56 -3.33
N ILE A 196 8.99 5.55 -3.51
CA ILE A 196 9.73 6.62 -4.20
C ILE A 196 9.15 6.89 -5.60
N GLY A 197 8.77 5.86 -6.34
CA GLY A 197 8.16 6.01 -7.67
C GLY A 197 6.85 6.81 -7.66
N LEU A 198 6.05 6.67 -6.62
CA LEU A 198 4.81 7.43 -6.43
C LEU A 198 5.07 8.80 -5.81
N LEU A 199 5.97 8.90 -4.83
CA LEU A 199 6.34 10.17 -4.20
C LEU A 199 6.94 11.17 -5.21
N LYS A 200 7.58 10.70 -6.27
CA LYS A 200 8.08 11.56 -7.37
C LYS A 200 6.95 12.15 -8.22
N LEU A 201 5.80 11.51 -8.27
CA LEU A 201 4.63 12.01 -9.01
C LEU A 201 3.82 12.99 -8.18
N ALA A 202 3.91 12.92 -6.86
CA ALA A 202 3.14 13.77 -5.96
C ALA A 202 3.47 15.26 -6.16
N SER A 203 2.44 16.09 -6.22
CA SER A 203 2.57 17.55 -6.32
C SER A 203 3.22 18.16 -5.08
N ASN A 204 3.04 17.50 -3.93
CA ASN A 204 3.65 17.88 -2.67
C ASN A 204 3.88 16.65 -1.79
N VAL A 205 4.96 16.63 -1.02
CA VAL A 205 5.26 15.57 -0.05
C VAL A 205 5.38 16.19 1.34
N MET A 206 4.51 15.79 2.24
CA MET A 206 4.52 16.22 3.63
C MET A 206 4.94 15.05 4.53
N VAL A 207 5.92 15.27 5.39
CA VAL A 207 6.34 14.31 6.42
C VAL A 207 5.71 14.73 7.73
N LEU A 208 4.82 13.91 8.28
CA LEU A 208 4.24 14.12 9.60
C LEU A 208 4.94 13.22 10.62
N GLN A 209 5.52 13.83 11.62
CA GLN A 209 6.11 13.17 12.77
C GLN A 209 5.38 13.60 14.02
N ILE A 210 4.81 12.66 14.78
CA ILE A 210 4.27 12.93 16.11
C ILE A 210 5.40 12.73 17.12
N GLU A 211 5.60 13.72 18.02
CA GLU A 211 6.60 13.60 19.08
C GLU A 211 6.19 12.49 20.05
N ASP A 212 7.08 11.52 20.25
CA ASP A 212 7.00 10.53 21.31
C ASP A 212 8.24 10.68 22.21
N LYS A 213 8.11 10.30 23.47
CA LYS A 213 9.24 10.31 24.45
C LYS A 213 10.29 9.25 24.14
N LYS A 214 10.01 8.33 23.21
CA LYS A 214 10.95 7.29 22.79
C LYS A 214 12.00 7.88 21.86
N GLU A 215 13.24 7.50 22.09
CA GLU A 215 14.34 7.80 21.17
C GLU A 215 14.06 7.16 19.81
N LYS A 216 14.07 7.97 18.75
CA LYS A 216 13.80 7.49 17.39
C LYS A 216 15.08 6.97 16.77
N GLN A 217 15.00 5.82 16.10
CA GLN A 217 16.14 5.24 15.39
C GLN A 217 16.62 6.16 14.25
N PHE A 218 15.67 6.76 13.53
CA PHE A 218 15.96 7.63 12.40
C PHE A 218 15.22 8.96 12.52
N PRO A 219 15.92 10.09 12.72
CA PRO A 219 15.29 11.40 12.76
C PRO A 219 14.73 11.81 11.39
N SER A 220 13.66 12.62 11.37
CA SER A 220 13.05 13.11 10.13
C SER A 220 14.00 13.89 9.23
N THR A 221 15.05 14.51 9.78
CA THR A 221 16.09 15.19 9.00
C THR A 221 16.81 14.24 8.04
N ARG A 222 17.11 13.00 8.46
CA ARG A 222 17.70 11.99 7.57
C ARG A 222 16.74 11.54 6.48
N LEU A 223 15.44 11.51 6.77
CA LEU A 223 14.43 11.24 5.76
C LEU A 223 14.39 12.36 4.71
N LEU A 224 14.37 13.62 5.15
CA LEU A 224 14.38 14.76 4.22
C LEU A 224 15.64 14.79 3.32
N GLU A 225 16.81 14.50 3.88
CA GLU A 225 18.05 14.33 3.11
C GLU A 225 17.92 13.22 2.06
N TYR A 226 17.33 12.06 2.47
CA TYR A 226 17.12 10.94 1.55
C TYR A 226 16.18 11.33 0.40
N LEU A 227 15.03 11.96 0.72
CA LEU A 227 14.06 12.42 -0.28
C LEU A 227 14.68 13.45 -1.23
N SER A 228 15.45 14.41 -0.70
CA SER A 228 16.18 15.39 -1.51
C SER A 228 17.15 14.73 -2.50
N ARG A 229 17.90 13.70 -2.09
CA ARG A 229 18.76 12.91 -2.98
C ARG A 229 17.99 12.15 -4.06
N GLN A 230 16.71 11.86 -3.84
CA GLN A 230 15.82 11.28 -4.84
C GLN A 230 15.16 12.34 -5.75
N GLY A 231 15.48 13.61 -5.56
CA GLY A 231 14.88 14.73 -6.29
C GLY A 231 13.47 15.09 -5.80
N ILE A 232 13.10 14.64 -4.59
CA ILE A 232 11.79 14.90 -3.98
C ILE A 232 11.96 16.02 -2.94
N HIS A 233 11.24 17.13 -3.15
CA HIS A 233 11.10 18.17 -2.13
C HIS A 233 10.02 17.77 -1.15
N ALA A 234 10.32 17.80 0.15
CA ALA A 234 9.38 17.42 1.20
C ALA A 234 9.49 18.37 2.40
N ASP A 235 8.35 18.71 2.97
CA ASP A 235 8.25 19.50 4.18
C ASP A 235 7.98 18.61 5.39
N ALA A 236 8.73 18.78 6.48
CA ALA A 236 8.47 18.05 7.71
C ALA A 236 7.66 18.90 8.68
N ARG A 237 6.62 18.29 9.23
CA ARG A 237 5.85 18.83 10.34
C ARG A 237 5.99 17.92 11.54
N ILE A 238 6.52 18.48 12.63
CA ILE A 238 6.64 17.79 13.90
C ILE A 238 5.51 18.32 14.79
N GLU A 239 4.62 17.44 15.23
CA GLU A 239 3.50 17.80 16.07
C GLU A 239 3.67 17.18 17.45
N PRO A 240 3.35 17.93 18.54
CA PRO A 240 3.42 17.38 19.90
C PRO A 240 2.39 16.26 20.04
N PHE A 241 2.76 15.26 20.82
CA PHE A 241 1.81 14.23 21.22
C PHE A 241 0.74 14.82 22.15
N VAL A 242 -0.52 14.79 21.71
CA VAL A 242 -1.66 15.28 22.50
C VAL A 242 -2.22 14.12 23.31
N GLU A 243 -2.30 14.31 24.65
CA GLU A 243 -2.90 13.29 25.56
C GLU A 243 -4.42 13.17 25.32
N PRO A 244 -5.03 11.98 25.49
CA PRO A 244 -4.56 10.87 26.32
C PRO A 244 -3.53 9.96 25.61
N LYS A 245 -2.43 9.73 26.30
CA LYS A 245 -1.17 9.12 25.82
C LYS A 245 -1.23 7.65 25.37
N SER A 246 -2.36 7.00 25.41
CA SER A 246 -2.47 5.54 25.21
C SER A 246 -3.55 5.11 24.24
N ASP A 247 -4.20 6.05 23.54
CA ASP A 247 -5.28 5.71 22.62
C ASP A 247 -4.78 5.73 21.17
N ASP A 248 -4.46 4.53 20.67
CA ASP A 248 -4.07 4.31 19.28
C ASP A 248 -5.15 4.81 18.30
N GLN A 249 -6.40 4.83 18.73
CA GLN A 249 -7.51 5.36 17.96
C GLN A 249 -7.41 6.87 17.79
N PHE A 250 -7.22 7.62 18.89
CA PHE A 250 -7.09 9.07 18.84
C PHE A 250 -5.91 9.52 17.95
N LEU A 251 -4.78 8.83 18.08
CA LEU A 251 -3.61 9.11 17.25
C LEU A 251 -3.91 8.86 15.76
N SER A 252 -4.60 7.77 15.46
CA SER A 252 -4.98 7.41 14.09
C SER A 252 -6.00 8.38 13.50
N GLU A 253 -7.01 8.79 14.29
CA GLU A 253 -7.98 9.81 13.88
C GLU A 253 -7.32 11.15 13.56
N HIS A 254 -6.34 11.55 14.37
CA HIS A 254 -5.55 12.74 14.10
C HIS A 254 -4.76 12.66 12.78
N MET A 255 -4.11 11.52 12.52
CA MET A 255 -3.38 11.27 11.27
C MET A 255 -4.32 11.26 10.05
N ILE A 256 -5.51 10.65 10.16
CA ILE A 256 -6.53 10.65 9.11
C ILE A 256 -7.02 12.07 8.84
N ALA A 257 -7.38 12.82 9.88
CA ALA A 257 -7.82 14.20 9.73
C ALA A 257 -6.75 15.11 9.08
N ARG A 258 -5.47 14.84 9.36
CA ARG A 258 -4.37 15.52 8.66
C ARG A 258 -4.32 15.18 7.19
N ALA A 259 -4.47 13.90 6.84
CA ALA A 259 -4.50 13.46 5.45
C ALA A 259 -5.71 14.04 4.69
N GLU A 260 -6.89 14.05 5.32
CA GLU A 260 -8.12 14.65 4.76
C GLU A 260 -8.00 16.17 4.50
N SER A 261 -7.20 16.85 5.32
CA SER A 261 -6.94 18.30 5.14
C SER A 261 -6.04 18.61 3.94
N LEU A 262 -5.41 17.59 3.34
CA LEU A 262 -4.56 17.70 2.17
C LEU A 262 -5.36 17.38 0.90
N ASP A 263 -5.06 18.08 -0.19
CA ASP A 263 -5.81 17.91 -1.42
C ASP A 263 -5.50 16.54 -2.07
N ARG A 264 -6.54 15.69 -2.21
CA ARG A 264 -6.59 14.44 -2.99
C ARG A 264 -5.34 13.57 -2.93
N GLY A 265 -4.84 13.33 -1.72
CA GLY A 265 -3.59 12.64 -1.55
C GLY A 265 -3.71 11.18 -1.17
N TYR A 266 -2.60 10.66 -0.71
CA TYR A 266 -2.48 9.32 -0.13
C TYR A 266 -1.51 9.34 1.05
N ILE A 267 -1.66 8.36 1.91
CA ILE A 267 -0.80 8.16 3.08
C ILE A 267 0.27 7.14 2.74
N VAL A 268 1.52 7.39 3.14
CA VAL A 268 2.62 6.41 3.15
C VAL A 268 3.02 6.14 4.59
N MET A 269 2.94 4.88 5.03
CA MET A 269 3.25 4.50 6.41
C MET A 269 3.91 3.13 6.51
N GLY A 270 4.70 2.93 7.56
CA GLY A 270 5.17 1.63 7.98
C GLY A 270 4.08 0.84 8.71
N GLY A 271 4.16 -0.47 8.66
CA GLY A 271 3.32 -1.35 9.45
C GLY A 271 4.15 -2.31 10.32
N TYR A 272 3.63 -2.73 11.48
CA TYR A 272 4.29 -3.68 12.40
C TYR A 272 5.53 -3.18 13.16
N ASN A 273 5.54 -1.95 13.62
CA ASN A 273 6.70 -1.39 14.37
C ASN A 273 6.96 -1.99 15.76
N HIS A 274 6.22 -2.97 16.24
CA HIS A 274 6.47 -3.57 17.54
C HIS A 274 6.61 -5.08 17.45
N SER A 275 7.84 -5.57 17.68
CA SER A 275 8.18 -6.98 17.89
C SER A 275 7.47 -7.54 19.15
N ARG A 276 6.22 -7.92 19.05
CA ARG A 276 5.67 -8.93 19.96
C ARG A 276 5.86 -10.27 19.28
N ILE A 277 7.00 -10.88 19.61
CA ILE A 277 7.36 -12.25 19.25
C ILE A 277 6.19 -13.16 19.64
N GLY A 278 5.50 -13.73 18.65
CA GLY A 278 4.61 -14.87 18.84
C GLY A 278 3.16 -14.75 18.41
N GLU A 279 2.60 -13.54 18.21
CA GLU A 279 1.24 -13.39 17.70
C GLU A 279 1.24 -12.32 16.61
N TYR A 280 0.71 -12.65 15.42
CA TYR A 280 0.56 -11.75 14.26
C TYR A 280 -0.51 -10.68 14.59
N MET A 281 -0.16 -9.70 15.45
CA MET A 281 -1.08 -8.64 15.82
C MET A 281 -0.59 -7.30 15.28
N PHE A 282 -1.39 -6.67 14.42
CA PHE A 282 -1.23 -5.27 14.09
C PHE A 282 -1.15 -4.42 15.37
N GLY A 283 -0.25 -3.45 15.42
CA GLY A 283 -0.34 -2.36 16.39
C GLY A 283 -1.69 -1.66 16.24
N GLY A 284 -2.25 -1.13 17.32
CA GLY A 284 -3.56 -0.50 17.29
C GLY A 284 -3.68 0.59 16.24
N VAL A 285 -2.64 1.40 16.05
CA VAL A 285 -2.58 2.45 15.01
C VAL A 285 -2.73 1.84 13.61
N THR A 286 -1.91 0.87 13.24
CA THR A 286 -1.98 0.25 11.90
C THR A 286 -3.35 -0.35 11.63
N ARG A 287 -3.91 -1.06 12.62
CA ARG A 287 -5.25 -1.66 12.50
C ARG A 287 -6.31 -0.59 12.29
N TYR A 288 -6.29 0.46 13.11
CA TYR A 288 -7.28 1.53 13.02
C TYR A 288 -7.19 2.26 11.68
N MET A 289 -5.99 2.59 11.22
CA MET A 289 -5.74 3.23 9.94
C MET A 289 -6.27 2.40 8.78
N LEU A 290 -5.93 1.11 8.71
CA LEU A 290 -6.40 0.22 7.65
C LEU A 290 -7.92 0.00 7.68
N ALA A 291 -8.55 0.04 8.85
CA ALA A 291 -10.00 -0.12 8.97
C ALA A 291 -10.79 1.15 8.63
N ASN A 292 -10.27 2.34 8.98
CA ASN A 292 -11.09 3.56 9.05
C ASN A 292 -10.60 4.70 8.15
N SER A 293 -9.38 4.66 7.58
CA SER A 293 -8.90 5.78 6.77
C SER A 293 -9.81 6.01 5.56
N THR A 294 -10.30 7.22 5.41
CA THR A 294 -11.00 7.70 4.22
C THR A 294 -10.03 7.93 3.05
N VAL A 295 -8.76 8.21 3.37
CA VAL A 295 -7.69 8.45 2.41
C VAL A 295 -6.97 7.14 2.07
N PRO A 296 -6.58 6.90 0.81
CA PRO A 296 -5.80 5.73 0.41
C PRO A 296 -4.49 5.60 1.20
N ILE A 297 -4.10 4.36 1.48
CA ILE A 297 -2.87 4.06 2.24
C ILE A 297 -1.93 3.19 1.41
N ILE A 298 -0.65 3.59 1.35
CA ILE A 298 0.46 2.73 0.94
C ILE A 298 1.17 2.29 2.22
N ILE A 299 1.27 1.00 2.42
CA ILE A 299 1.87 0.43 3.63
C ILE A 299 2.89 -0.65 3.27
N ALA A 300 4.03 -0.65 3.97
CA ALA A 300 5.06 -1.69 3.84
C ALA A 300 5.64 -2.06 5.21
N HIS A 301 6.27 -3.23 5.27
CA HIS A 301 6.93 -3.78 6.45
C HIS A 301 8.44 -3.97 6.21
#